data_e8ab20859df61db3237b7200dab144d1
#
_entry.id   e8ab20859df61db3237b7200dab144d1
#
_cell.length_a   1.000
_cell.length_b   1.000
_cell.length_c   1.000
_cell.angle_alpha   90.00
_cell.angle_beta   90.00
_cell.angle_gamma   90.00
#
_symmetry.space_group_name_H-M   'P 1'
#
loop_
_entity.id
_entity.type
_entity.pdbx_description
1 polymer ?
#
loop_
_entity_poly.entity_id
_entity_poly.type
_entity_poly.pdbx_seq_one_letter_code
_entity_poly.pdbx_strand_id
1 'polypeptide(L)'
;MADSVLRGAARLGALLLALAASTTPSSAQRAAVAWTRGATCYEIFVRSFQDSNGDGIGDLNGLTSRLDYINDGNPRSRHSLGARCIWLMPVAESPSYHGYDVSDYYRVERDYGTNADFKRLVAEAHRRGIKVLVDMVLNHASSAHPFFQQALRDSTSQYRPWFRWSPTRPTELNPWGQSNWHKSPLRDEWYYGFFWSGMPDLNYAHPPVVSEAKRIARFWLQEMGVDGFRLDAVPYLVEEPGRMMHTAGTHALLRDYEAYLRSVKPRVYTIGEMSDSNGVLPSYYPDQLDAYFAFEVADSIINAVRRGSASGVLPPILRVQRDLPRDRWAPFLRNHDQPRTATEFGGDLGRARVAAFILLTLPGMPFVYYGEEIGMTGAKPDERLRTPMQWRAQAGAGFTDGTPWQQMQRDSLGTTVEAQEGDSSSLLNHHRRLIHLRASNAALGRGRLIPLTASNPAVSAYVRRDGTHAVLVIANLSSRPAEGVVLSAGAHALPAGDWTLRSLLGGTGAAPLHITTDGRLRDYVPLPTLAPLVGYLFELSAARRPRTRMR
;
A
#
# COMPACT_ATOMS: atom_id res chain seq x y z
N MET A 1 -48.53 -21.42 85.03
CA MET A 1 -47.79 -20.34 85.71
C MET A 1 -46.81 -19.72 84.72
N ALA A 2 -47.18 -18.53 84.37
CA ALA A 2 -46.31 -17.36 84.15
C ALA A 2 -45.14 -17.49 83.17
N ASP A 3 -45.28 -16.90 82.08
CA ASP A 3 -44.89 -15.52 81.68
C ASP A 3 -43.42 -15.29 81.54
N SER A 4 -42.92 -14.93 80.35
CA SER A 4 -42.46 -13.64 79.90
C SER A 4 -41.59 -13.82 78.61
N VAL A 5 -42.11 -13.39 77.52
CA VAL A 5 -41.67 -12.19 76.73
C VAL A 5 -40.23 -11.82 76.83
N LEU A 6 -39.52 -11.92 75.70
CA LEU A 6 -38.61 -10.87 75.27
C LEU A 6 -38.25 -10.99 73.78
N ARG A 7 -38.34 -9.85 73.11
CA ARG A 7 -38.15 -9.57 71.70
C ARG A 7 -36.66 -9.66 71.32
N GLY A 8 -36.34 -10.27 70.20
CA GLY A 8 -35.00 -10.22 69.58
C GLY A 8 -35.14 -10.05 68.06
N ALA A 9 -34.80 -8.88 67.57
CA ALA A 9 -34.94 -8.44 66.19
C ALA A 9 -34.14 -9.27 65.19
N ALA A 10 -34.83 -9.80 64.20
CA ALA A 10 -34.22 -10.40 63.04
C ALA A 10 -33.59 -9.31 62.15
N ARG A 11 -32.28 -9.29 62.00
CA ARG A 11 -31.63 -8.52 60.96
C ARG A 11 -31.50 -9.39 59.72
N LEU A 12 -32.36 -9.12 58.70
CA LEU A 12 -32.17 -9.58 57.34
C LEU A 12 -30.92 -8.88 56.75
N GLY A 13 -29.84 -9.62 56.57
CA GLY A 13 -28.74 -9.23 55.75
C GLY A 13 -29.05 -9.49 54.28
N ALA A 14 -29.46 -8.46 53.54
CA ALA A 14 -29.56 -8.54 52.09
C ALA A 14 -28.16 -8.61 51.49
N LEU A 15 -27.78 -9.78 50.97
CA LEU A 15 -26.59 -9.99 50.18
C LEU A 15 -26.84 -9.44 48.76
N LEU A 16 -26.47 -8.19 48.50
CA LEU A 16 -26.40 -7.62 47.15
C LEU A 16 -25.23 -8.29 46.41
N LEU A 17 -25.52 -9.31 45.59
CA LEU A 17 -24.64 -9.77 44.54
C LEU A 17 -24.56 -8.65 43.49
N ALA A 18 -23.52 -7.84 43.52
CA ALA A 18 -23.15 -6.98 42.41
C ALA A 18 -22.68 -7.88 41.26
N LEU A 19 -23.55 -8.18 40.29
CA LEU A 19 -23.10 -8.64 38.97
C LEU A 19 -22.24 -7.51 38.37
N ALA A 20 -20.93 -7.61 38.49
CA ALA A 20 -20.02 -6.90 37.64
C ALA A 20 -20.22 -7.42 36.20
N ALA A 21 -21.08 -6.76 35.45
CA ALA A 21 -21.11 -6.88 34.01
C ALA A 21 -19.74 -6.46 33.52
N SER A 22 -18.88 -7.43 33.24
CA SER A 22 -17.66 -7.23 32.46
C SER A 22 -18.12 -6.78 31.07
N THR A 23 -18.29 -5.46 30.92
CA THR A 23 -18.33 -4.86 29.60
C THR A 23 -16.96 -5.12 28.98
N THR A 24 -16.88 -6.18 28.16
CA THR A 24 -15.79 -6.29 27.19
C THR A 24 -15.77 -4.94 26.45
N PRO A 25 -14.63 -4.23 26.44
CA PRO A 25 -14.57 -2.99 25.69
C PRO A 25 -14.91 -3.37 24.25
N SER A 26 -16.01 -2.83 23.74
CA SER A 26 -16.30 -2.80 22.30
C SER A 26 -14.98 -2.37 21.66
N SER A 27 -14.37 -3.21 20.81
CA SER A 27 -13.15 -2.87 20.09
C SER A 27 -13.49 -1.67 19.21
N ALA A 28 -13.26 -0.47 19.77
CA ALA A 28 -13.45 0.76 19.02
C ALA A 28 -12.61 0.64 17.76
N GLN A 29 -13.26 0.59 16.60
CA GLN A 29 -12.62 0.42 15.31
C GLN A 29 -11.49 1.45 15.19
N ARG A 30 -10.23 0.96 15.16
CA ARG A 30 -9.05 1.82 15.14
C ARG A 30 -9.08 2.74 13.91
N ALA A 31 -8.94 4.04 14.12
CA ALA A 31 -8.89 5.00 13.03
C ALA A 31 -7.58 4.87 12.25
N ALA A 32 -7.63 5.14 10.96
CA ALA A 32 -6.43 5.22 10.12
C ALA A 32 -5.42 6.25 10.68
N VAL A 33 -4.13 5.97 10.55
CA VAL A 33 -3.05 6.85 11.01
C VAL A 33 -3.14 8.20 10.30
N ALA A 34 -3.15 9.30 11.05
CA ALA A 34 -3.56 10.61 10.54
C ALA A 34 -2.76 11.11 9.32
N TRP A 35 -1.45 10.82 9.25
CA TRP A 35 -0.60 11.30 8.16
C TRP A 35 -0.88 10.59 6.82
N THR A 36 -1.52 9.41 6.82
CA THR A 36 -1.84 8.67 5.58
C THR A 36 -2.94 9.34 4.76
N ARG A 37 -3.74 10.21 5.40
CA ARG A 37 -4.83 10.90 4.73
C ARG A 37 -4.31 11.87 3.68
N GLY A 38 -4.67 11.61 2.43
CA GLY A 38 -4.22 12.38 1.29
C GLY A 38 -2.76 12.13 0.89
N ALA A 39 -2.04 11.27 1.62
CA ALA A 39 -0.71 10.85 1.24
C ALA A 39 -0.73 9.89 0.05
N THR A 40 0.37 9.87 -0.67
CA THR A 40 0.77 8.83 -1.63
C THR A 40 2.10 8.29 -1.16
N CYS A 41 2.28 6.97 -1.18
CA CYS A 41 3.54 6.30 -0.87
C CYS A 41 4.26 5.92 -2.17
N TYR A 42 5.56 6.08 -2.21
CA TYR A 42 6.39 5.78 -3.36
C TYR A 42 7.30 4.60 -3.02
N GLU A 43 7.11 3.48 -3.72
CA GLU A 43 7.88 2.25 -3.53
C GLU A 43 9.20 2.35 -4.27
N ILE A 44 10.31 2.06 -3.58
CA ILE A 44 11.67 2.23 -4.09
C ILE A 44 12.47 0.95 -3.88
N PHE A 45 13.12 0.49 -4.96
CA PHE A 45 14.21 -0.45 -4.89
C PHE A 45 15.53 0.32 -4.86
N VAL A 46 16.21 0.37 -3.71
CA VAL A 46 17.41 1.20 -3.49
C VAL A 46 18.48 0.87 -4.53
N ARG A 47 18.73 -0.42 -4.78
CA ARG A 47 19.70 -0.92 -5.77
C ARG A 47 19.53 -0.33 -7.17
N SER A 48 18.33 0.13 -7.50
CA SER A 48 17.96 0.61 -8.84
C SER A 48 17.57 2.09 -8.89
N PHE A 49 17.68 2.84 -7.78
CA PHE A 49 17.16 4.20 -7.77
C PHE A 49 18.20 5.25 -8.17
N GLN A 50 19.33 5.29 -7.49
CA GLN A 50 20.47 6.16 -7.82
C GLN A 50 21.76 5.61 -7.21
N ASP A 51 22.77 5.46 -8.01
CA ASP A 51 24.14 5.16 -7.61
C ASP A 51 24.88 6.48 -7.35
N SER A 52 25.57 6.58 -6.22
CA SER A 52 26.36 7.77 -5.85
C SER A 52 27.86 7.57 -5.90
N ASN A 53 28.34 6.33 -6.00
CA ASN A 53 29.76 5.97 -5.93
C ASN A 53 30.35 5.43 -7.25
N GLY A 54 29.47 5.15 -8.26
CA GLY A 54 29.87 4.70 -9.59
C GLY A 54 30.14 3.20 -9.72
N ASP A 55 29.70 2.39 -8.74
CA ASP A 55 29.88 0.93 -8.78
C ASP A 55 28.79 0.19 -9.58
N GLY A 56 27.79 0.92 -10.04
CA GLY A 56 26.66 0.39 -10.81
C GLY A 56 25.48 -0.06 -9.95
N ILE A 57 25.56 0.09 -8.64
CA ILE A 57 24.53 -0.30 -7.67
C ILE A 57 23.99 0.97 -6.99
N GLY A 58 22.68 1.12 -6.96
CA GLY A 58 22.06 2.23 -6.24
C GLY A 58 22.25 2.10 -4.73
N ASP A 59 22.42 3.22 -4.06
CA ASP A 59 22.77 3.29 -2.66
C ASP A 59 21.97 4.36 -1.88
N LEU A 60 22.11 4.38 -0.54
CA LEU A 60 21.37 5.29 0.34
C LEU A 60 21.77 6.77 0.15
N ASN A 61 23.01 7.05 -0.23
CA ASN A 61 23.45 8.40 -0.52
C ASN A 61 22.88 8.90 -1.83
N GLY A 62 22.85 8.03 -2.85
CA GLY A 62 22.19 8.28 -4.11
C GLY A 62 20.68 8.55 -3.90
N LEU A 63 19.98 7.69 -3.16
CA LEU A 63 18.59 7.94 -2.82
C LEU A 63 18.40 9.26 -2.05
N THR A 64 19.28 9.56 -1.08
CA THR A 64 19.22 10.82 -0.32
C THR A 64 19.34 12.03 -1.24
N SER A 65 20.20 11.96 -2.26
CA SER A 65 20.38 13.04 -3.25
C SER A 65 19.16 13.28 -4.13
N ARG A 66 18.24 12.29 -4.22
CA ARG A 66 17.02 12.33 -5.03
C ARG A 66 15.74 12.60 -4.22
N LEU A 67 15.84 12.87 -2.93
CA LEU A 67 14.64 13.12 -2.09
C LEU A 67 13.82 14.32 -2.58
N ASP A 68 14.44 15.36 -3.15
CA ASP A 68 13.74 16.52 -3.69
C ASP A 68 12.86 16.17 -4.91
N TYR A 69 13.24 15.15 -5.69
CA TYR A 69 12.37 14.61 -6.73
C TYR A 69 11.08 13.99 -6.15
N ILE A 70 11.22 13.29 -5.02
CA ILE A 70 10.09 12.63 -4.35
C ILE A 70 9.22 13.67 -3.65
N ASN A 71 9.82 14.53 -2.82
CA ASN A 71 9.16 15.65 -2.17
C ASN A 71 10.22 16.66 -1.72
N ASP A 72 10.12 17.89 -2.18
CA ASP A 72 11.04 18.98 -1.82
C ASP A 72 10.67 19.70 -0.52
N GLY A 73 9.64 19.24 0.19
CA GLY A 73 9.14 19.84 1.43
C GLY A 73 8.37 21.15 1.23
N ASN A 74 8.24 21.63 0.01
CA ASN A 74 7.51 22.86 -0.30
C ASN A 74 6.09 22.54 -0.82
N PRO A 75 5.03 22.79 -0.04
CA PRO A 75 3.66 22.45 -0.44
C PRO A 75 3.14 23.27 -1.63
N ARG A 76 3.86 24.32 -2.03
CA ARG A 76 3.53 25.16 -3.20
C ARG A 76 4.27 24.73 -4.45
N SER A 77 5.34 23.95 -4.31
CA SER A 77 6.10 23.42 -5.45
C SER A 77 5.26 22.44 -6.27
N ARG A 78 5.62 22.31 -7.53
CA ARG A 78 5.08 21.30 -8.46
C ARG A 78 6.21 20.55 -9.17
N HIS A 79 7.44 20.75 -8.73
CA HIS A 79 8.63 20.11 -9.31
C HIS A 79 8.87 18.71 -8.75
N SER A 80 8.48 18.45 -7.51
CA SER A 80 8.53 17.11 -6.91
C SER A 80 7.28 16.30 -7.24
N LEU A 81 7.34 14.97 -7.06
CA LEU A 81 6.16 14.11 -7.11
C LEU A 81 5.11 14.51 -6.06
N GLY A 82 5.55 15.01 -4.90
CA GLY A 82 4.70 15.35 -3.78
C GLY A 82 4.31 14.14 -2.92
N ALA A 83 5.00 13.00 -3.09
CA ALA A 83 4.79 11.82 -2.26
C ALA A 83 5.24 12.10 -0.82
N ARG A 84 4.42 11.71 0.15
CA ARG A 84 4.64 11.97 1.58
C ARG A 84 5.07 10.72 2.35
N CYS A 85 5.33 9.65 1.65
CA CYS A 85 5.79 8.37 2.15
C CYS A 85 6.70 7.73 1.10
N ILE A 86 7.77 7.09 1.55
CA ILE A 86 8.52 6.11 0.77
C ILE A 86 8.43 4.75 1.46
N TRP A 87 8.30 3.70 0.67
CA TRP A 87 8.50 2.33 1.08
C TRP A 87 9.74 1.81 0.40
N LEU A 88 10.73 1.44 1.18
CA LEU A 88 11.98 0.83 0.72
C LEU A 88 11.81 -0.69 0.71
N MET A 89 11.98 -1.34 -0.46
CA MET A 89 12.19 -2.78 -0.54
C MET A 89 13.32 -3.19 0.42
N PRO A 90 13.51 -4.49 0.73
CA PRO A 90 14.42 -4.90 1.81
C PRO A 90 15.78 -4.21 1.74
N VAL A 91 16.19 -3.62 2.86
CA VAL A 91 17.46 -2.88 3.00
C VAL A 91 18.39 -3.50 4.03
N ALA A 92 17.98 -4.59 4.67
CA ALA A 92 18.81 -5.35 5.59
C ALA A 92 19.84 -6.21 4.82
N GLU A 93 20.96 -6.54 5.47
CA GLU A 93 22.04 -7.35 4.90
C GLU A 93 21.50 -8.68 4.35
N SER A 94 21.83 -8.98 3.08
CA SER A 94 21.31 -10.13 2.36
C SER A 94 22.32 -10.61 1.32
N PRO A 95 22.46 -11.92 1.08
CA PRO A 95 23.33 -12.45 0.03
C PRO A 95 22.75 -12.28 -1.38
N SER A 96 21.45 -11.95 -1.52
CA SER A 96 20.81 -11.79 -2.83
C SER A 96 20.56 -10.33 -3.19
N TYR A 97 20.48 -10.04 -4.49
CA TYR A 97 20.18 -8.71 -4.99
C TYR A 97 18.81 -8.18 -4.55
N HIS A 98 17.85 -9.06 -4.28
CA HIS A 98 16.48 -8.67 -3.93
C HIS A 98 16.27 -8.38 -2.45
N GLY A 99 17.16 -8.87 -1.56
CA GLY A 99 17.13 -8.56 -0.14
C GLY A 99 16.12 -9.35 0.71
N TYR A 100 15.29 -10.21 0.12
CA TYR A 100 14.27 -10.96 0.89
C TYR A 100 14.84 -12.14 1.70
N ASP A 101 16.04 -12.61 1.43
CA ASP A 101 16.74 -13.61 2.23
C ASP A 101 17.74 -12.95 3.19
N VAL A 102 17.19 -12.37 4.27
CA VAL A 102 17.95 -11.56 5.24
C VAL A 102 18.94 -12.42 6.03
N SER A 103 20.20 -12.01 6.06
CA SER A 103 21.28 -12.65 6.84
C SER A 103 21.66 -11.89 8.12
N ASP A 104 21.36 -10.59 8.21
CA ASP A 104 21.50 -9.78 9.42
C ASP A 104 20.45 -8.67 9.44
N TYR A 105 19.48 -8.77 10.36
CA TYR A 105 18.38 -7.80 10.49
C TYR A 105 18.79 -6.46 11.12
N TYR A 106 20.01 -6.36 11.67
CA TYR A 106 20.49 -5.18 12.41
C TYR A 106 21.50 -4.35 11.61
N ARG A 107 21.78 -4.78 10.37
CA ARG A 107 22.68 -4.08 9.46
C ARG A 107 21.99 -3.76 8.15
N VAL A 108 22.29 -2.58 7.64
CA VAL A 108 21.97 -2.22 6.26
C VAL A 108 22.86 -3.03 5.31
N GLU A 109 22.30 -3.43 4.15
CA GLU A 109 23.01 -4.09 3.07
C GLU A 109 24.26 -3.29 2.70
N ARG A 110 25.42 -3.98 2.66
CA ARG A 110 26.72 -3.33 2.43
C ARG A 110 26.82 -2.59 1.11
N ASP A 111 26.13 -3.09 0.07
CA ASP A 111 26.07 -2.43 -1.23
C ASP A 111 25.31 -1.10 -1.15
N TYR A 112 24.45 -0.92 -0.14
CA TYR A 112 23.66 0.30 0.04
C TYR A 112 24.33 1.33 0.96
N GLY A 113 25.32 0.92 1.74
CA GLY A 113 26.04 1.79 2.67
C GLY A 113 25.99 1.28 4.12
N THR A 114 25.85 2.18 5.07
CA THR A 114 25.93 1.91 6.50
C THR A 114 24.64 2.26 7.23
N ASN A 115 24.48 1.78 8.48
CA ASN A 115 23.42 2.22 9.37
C ASN A 115 23.42 3.75 9.59
N ALA A 116 24.57 4.40 9.54
CA ALA A 116 24.68 5.85 9.65
C ALA A 116 24.13 6.56 8.40
N ASP A 117 24.36 6.02 7.21
CA ASP A 117 23.80 6.52 5.96
C ASP A 117 22.28 6.39 5.94
N PHE A 118 21.75 5.27 6.45
CA PHE A 118 20.32 5.09 6.58
C PHE A 118 19.69 6.10 7.55
N LYS A 119 20.29 6.31 8.73
CA LYS A 119 19.82 7.33 9.69
C LYS A 119 19.82 8.72 9.06
N ARG A 120 20.83 9.05 8.24
CA ARG A 120 20.87 10.31 7.49
C ARG A 120 19.73 10.40 6.48
N LEU A 121 19.48 9.34 5.70
CA LEU A 121 18.34 9.28 4.77
C LEU A 121 17.02 9.55 5.49
N VAL A 122 16.77 8.88 6.63
CA VAL A 122 15.54 9.06 7.41
C VAL A 122 15.41 10.51 7.90
N ALA A 123 16.49 11.09 8.44
CA ALA A 123 16.47 12.49 8.90
C ALA A 123 16.19 13.46 7.74
N GLU A 124 16.80 13.26 6.57
CA GLU A 124 16.60 14.07 5.38
C GLU A 124 15.18 13.93 4.81
N ALA A 125 14.62 12.71 4.83
CA ALA A 125 13.24 12.44 4.44
C ALA A 125 12.26 13.16 5.39
N HIS A 126 12.47 13.07 6.70
CA HIS A 126 11.63 13.72 7.69
C HIS A 126 11.66 15.26 7.58
N ARG A 127 12.81 15.87 7.26
CA ARG A 127 12.89 17.32 7.01
C ARG A 127 12.01 17.77 5.83
N ARG A 128 11.75 16.89 4.88
CA ARG A 128 10.89 17.10 3.71
C ARG A 128 9.45 16.68 3.94
N GLY A 129 9.10 16.19 5.13
CA GLY A 129 7.77 15.67 5.44
C GLY A 129 7.48 14.30 4.83
N ILE A 130 8.50 13.56 4.42
CA ILE A 130 8.41 12.20 3.89
C ILE A 130 8.51 11.20 5.06
N LYS A 131 7.56 10.28 5.16
CA LYS A 131 7.58 9.13 6.06
C LYS A 131 8.32 7.98 5.42
N VAL A 132 9.08 7.22 6.22
CA VAL A 132 9.90 6.10 5.74
C VAL A 132 9.34 4.79 6.28
N LEU A 133 8.95 3.90 5.37
CA LEU A 133 8.60 2.52 5.66
C LEU A 133 9.72 1.62 5.12
N VAL A 134 10.07 0.59 5.88
CA VAL A 134 10.96 -0.47 5.41
C VAL A 134 10.21 -1.78 5.27
N ASP A 135 10.69 -2.61 4.35
CA ASP A 135 10.19 -3.96 4.20
C ASP A 135 10.65 -4.84 5.38
N MET A 136 9.72 -5.50 6.03
CA MET A 136 9.97 -6.34 7.19
C MET A 136 9.70 -7.79 6.83
N VAL A 137 10.76 -8.52 6.55
CA VAL A 137 10.71 -9.94 6.18
C VAL A 137 10.70 -10.76 7.46
N LEU A 138 9.52 -11.19 7.90
CA LEU A 138 9.34 -11.95 9.14
C LEU A 138 9.10 -13.45 8.91
N ASN A 139 8.63 -13.84 7.72
CA ASN A 139 8.27 -15.23 7.47
C ASN A 139 9.49 -16.16 7.51
N HIS A 140 10.61 -15.74 6.99
CA HIS A 140 11.80 -16.54 6.80
C HIS A 140 13.08 -15.73 7.02
N ALA A 141 14.21 -16.40 7.10
CA ALA A 141 15.54 -15.80 7.06
C ALA A 141 16.34 -16.39 5.90
N SER A 142 17.52 -15.85 5.62
CA SER A 142 18.46 -16.48 4.69
C SER A 142 18.94 -17.83 5.19
N SER A 143 19.15 -18.78 4.29
CA SER A 143 19.93 -19.99 4.61
C SER A 143 21.37 -19.66 5.05
N ALA A 144 21.90 -18.47 4.72
CA ALA A 144 23.18 -17.96 5.21
C ALA A 144 23.09 -17.31 6.61
N HIS A 145 21.88 -17.09 7.16
CA HIS A 145 21.71 -16.46 8.46
C HIS A 145 22.42 -17.24 9.57
N PRO A 146 23.19 -16.61 10.47
CA PRO A 146 23.95 -17.31 11.51
C PRO A 146 23.12 -18.26 12.37
N PHE A 147 21.87 -17.94 12.68
CA PHE A 147 20.97 -18.80 13.44
C PHE A 147 20.64 -20.09 12.68
N PHE A 148 20.32 -19.99 11.38
CA PHE A 148 20.06 -21.16 10.57
C PHE A 148 21.32 -22.02 10.40
N GLN A 149 22.48 -21.40 10.15
CA GLN A 149 23.74 -22.09 10.00
C GLN A 149 24.15 -22.85 11.27
N GLN A 150 23.90 -22.30 12.46
CA GLN A 150 24.13 -23.00 13.73
C GLN A 150 23.13 -24.15 13.91
N ALA A 151 21.83 -23.92 13.63
CA ALA A 151 20.80 -24.96 13.69
C ALA A 151 21.07 -26.11 12.69
N LEU A 152 21.61 -25.79 11.52
CA LEU A 152 21.95 -26.76 10.48
C LEU A 152 23.14 -27.64 10.87
N ARG A 153 24.19 -27.05 11.49
CA ARG A 153 25.42 -27.76 11.87
C ARG A 153 25.26 -28.56 13.15
N ASP A 154 24.50 -28.07 14.11
CA ASP A 154 24.34 -28.66 15.42
C ASP A 154 22.86 -28.82 15.79
N SER A 155 22.40 -30.09 15.87
CA SER A 155 21.00 -30.40 16.24
C SER A 155 20.69 -30.09 17.72
N THR A 156 21.71 -29.82 18.54
CA THR A 156 21.56 -29.41 19.95
C THR A 156 21.63 -27.91 20.15
N SER A 157 21.89 -27.16 19.08
CA SER A 157 21.94 -25.70 19.09
C SER A 157 20.65 -25.08 19.64
N GLN A 158 20.78 -24.01 20.43
CA GLN A 158 19.64 -23.21 20.89
C GLN A 158 18.79 -22.66 19.73
N TYR A 159 19.33 -22.56 18.51
CA TYR A 159 18.62 -22.11 17.32
C TYR A 159 17.92 -23.26 16.57
N ARG A 160 18.08 -24.50 16.99
CA ARG A 160 17.42 -25.62 16.35
C ARG A 160 15.88 -25.48 16.34
N PRO A 161 15.21 -25.12 17.45
CA PRO A 161 13.77 -24.91 17.49
C PRO A 161 13.28 -23.66 16.72
N TRP A 162 14.19 -22.79 16.28
CA TRP A 162 13.85 -21.58 15.51
C TRP A 162 13.37 -21.89 14.09
N PHE A 163 13.65 -23.11 13.63
CA PHE A 163 13.27 -23.61 12.31
C PHE A 163 12.54 -24.94 12.46
N ARG A 164 11.83 -25.34 11.43
CA ARG A 164 11.08 -26.60 11.43
C ARG A 164 11.87 -27.69 10.70
N TRP A 165 11.96 -28.87 11.31
CA TRP A 165 12.75 -29.99 10.81
C TRP A 165 11.91 -31.26 10.75
N SER A 166 12.22 -32.16 9.78
CA SER A 166 11.63 -33.48 9.66
C SER A 166 12.68 -34.53 9.35
N PRO A 167 12.65 -35.71 10.02
CA PRO A 167 13.57 -36.82 9.71
C PRO A 167 13.24 -37.50 8.39
N THR A 168 12.04 -37.30 7.85
CA THR A 168 11.59 -37.86 6.56
C THR A 168 11.05 -36.73 5.69
N ARG A 169 11.04 -36.95 4.36
CA ARG A 169 10.47 -35.97 3.45
C ARG A 169 8.95 -35.91 3.59
N PRO A 170 8.36 -34.82 4.07
CA PRO A 170 6.92 -34.62 4.02
C PRO A 170 6.42 -34.49 2.57
N THR A 171 5.19 -34.89 2.32
CA THR A 171 4.57 -34.87 1.00
C THR A 171 3.73 -33.64 0.75
N GLU A 172 3.64 -32.74 1.70
CA GLU A 172 2.90 -31.49 1.59
C GLU A 172 3.46 -30.62 0.47
N LEU A 173 2.56 -30.04 -0.32
CA LEU A 173 2.89 -29.09 -1.38
C LEU A 173 2.28 -27.72 -1.05
N ASN A 174 2.99 -26.66 -1.45
CA ASN A 174 2.45 -25.31 -1.38
C ASN A 174 1.32 -25.11 -2.41
N PRO A 175 0.59 -23.98 -2.39
CA PRO A 175 -0.49 -23.69 -3.33
C PRO A 175 -0.07 -23.70 -4.82
N TRP A 176 1.24 -23.61 -5.10
CA TRP A 176 1.80 -23.67 -6.45
C TRP A 176 2.24 -25.08 -6.86
N GLY A 177 1.96 -26.10 -6.03
CA GLY A 177 2.32 -27.49 -6.30
C GLY A 177 3.79 -27.84 -6.08
N GLN A 178 4.54 -27.02 -5.37
CA GLN A 178 5.95 -27.23 -5.05
C GLN A 178 6.13 -27.75 -3.61
N SER A 179 7.22 -28.49 -3.36
CA SER A 179 7.56 -28.93 -1.99
C SER A 179 8.07 -27.76 -1.15
N ASN A 180 7.52 -27.63 0.05
CA ASN A 180 7.99 -26.68 1.07
C ASN A 180 9.14 -27.26 1.92
N TRP A 181 9.49 -28.51 1.72
CA TRP A 181 10.50 -29.18 2.49
C TRP A 181 11.74 -29.44 1.64
N HIS A 182 12.87 -28.99 2.14
CA HIS A 182 14.16 -29.02 1.44
C HIS A 182 15.13 -29.95 2.16
N LYS A 183 15.86 -30.74 1.38
CA LYS A 183 16.87 -31.67 1.92
C LYS A 183 17.99 -30.89 2.58
N SER A 184 18.32 -31.24 3.82
CA SER A 184 19.50 -30.72 4.50
C SER A 184 20.77 -31.14 3.75
N PRO A 185 21.72 -30.21 3.52
CA PRO A 185 22.99 -30.55 2.90
C PRO A 185 23.96 -31.29 3.84
N LEU A 186 23.70 -31.29 5.14
CA LEU A 186 24.62 -31.85 6.15
C LEU A 186 24.13 -33.14 6.82
N ARG A 187 22.81 -33.42 6.77
CA ARG A 187 22.22 -34.58 7.46
C ARG A 187 21.09 -35.19 6.66
N ASP A 188 20.70 -36.41 7.00
CA ASP A 188 19.55 -37.09 6.41
C ASP A 188 18.24 -36.62 7.07
N GLU A 189 17.90 -35.37 6.82
CA GLU A 189 16.73 -34.68 7.35
C GLU A 189 16.29 -33.59 6.39
N TRP A 190 15.13 -32.97 6.67
CA TRP A 190 14.51 -31.93 5.86
C TRP A 190 14.19 -30.72 6.73
N TYR A 191 14.34 -29.51 6.18
CA TYR A 191 13.89 -28.27 6.80
C TYR A 191 12.78 -27.61 5.98
N TYR A 192 11.95 -26.86 6.66
CA TYR A 192 10.82 -26.16 6.05
C TYR A 192 11.25 -24.79 5.51
N GLY A 193 10.80 -24.46 4.30
CA GLY A 193 10.98 -23.18 3.64
C GLY A 193 9.88 -23.02 2.59
N PHE A 194 8.89 -22.17 2.90
CA PHE A 194 7.68 -22.05 2.09
C PHE A 194 7.99 -21.65 0.64
N PHE A 195 8.92 -20.71 0.44
CA PHE A 195 9.23 -20.16 -0.88
C PHE A 195 10.30 -20.97 -1.60
N TRP A 196 11.45 -21.21 -1.00
CA TRP A 196 12.53 -21.99 -1.60
C TRP A 196 13.62 -22.34 -0.56
N SER A 197 14.56 -23.19 -0.97
CA SER A 197 15.61 -23.72 -0.07
C SER A 197 16.53 -22.66 0.54
N GLY A 198 16.67 -21.48 -0.10
CA GLY A 198 17.47 -20.38 0.41
C GLY A 198 16.78 -19.55 1.50
N MET A 199 15.49 -19.79 1.74
CA MET A 199 14.64 -19.05 2.68
C MET A 199 13.97 -20.00 3.68
N PRO A 200 14.70 -20.53 4.69
CA PRO A 200 14.10 -21.34 5.75
C PRO A 200 13.15 -20.49 6.60
N ASP A 201 11.93 -20.99 6.82
CA ASP A 201 10.89 -20.29 7.57
C ASP A 201 11.21 -20.27 9.08
N LEU A 202 10.90 -19.15 9.71
CA LEU A 202 11.04 -18.94 11.14
C LEU A 202 9.86 -19.59 11.88
N ASN A 203 10.16 -20.35 12.92
CA ASN A 203 9.17 -21.08 13.72
C ASN A 203 8.56 -20.20 14.81
N TYR A 204 7.49 -19.49 14.55
CA TYR A 204 6.80 -18.64 15.54
C TYR A 204 6.06 -19.41 16.64
N ALA A 205 5.96 -20.73 16.57
CA ALA A 205 5.53 -21.53 17.72
C ALA A 205 6.59 -21.55 18.84
N HIS A 206 7.83 -21.12 18.54
CA HIS A 206 8.93 -21.00 19.50
C HIS A 206 9.01 -19.55 20.02
N PRO A 207 8.69 -19.27 21.30
CA PRO A 207 8.62 -17.90 21.85
C PRO A 207 9.86 -17.02 21.64
N PRO A 208 11.11 -17.55 21.67
CA PRO A 208 12.30 -16.76 21.37
C PRO A 208 12.29 -16.13 19.97
N VAL A 209 11.67 -16.76 18.97
CA VAL A 209 11.51 -16.20 17.60
C VAL A 209 10.60 -14.98 17.64
N VAL A 210 9.47 -15.05 18.33
CA VAL A 210 8.57 -13.90 18.54
C VAL A 210 9.31 -12.74 19.22
N SER A 211 10.11 -13.07 20.23
CA SER A 211 10.90 -12.08 20.96
C SER A 211 11.95 -11.41 20.07
N GLU A 212 12.57 -12.18 19.17
CA GLU A 212 13.53 -11.65 18.19
C GLU A 212 12.86 -10.74 17.17
N ALA A 213 11.75 -11.15 16.58
CA ALA A 213 10.97 -10.31 15.67
C ALA A 213 10.62 -8.96 16.31
N LYS A 214 10.25 -8.96 17.59
CA LYS A 214 10.00 -7.74 18.37
C LYS A 214 11.27 -6.90 18.58
N ARG A 215 12.43 -7.52 18.85
CA ARG A 215 13.71 -6.79 18.96
C ARG A 215 14.13 -6.16 17.65
N ILE A 216 13.99 -6.87 16.53
CA ILE A 216 14.26 -6.35 15.18
C ILE A 216 13.39 -5.11 14.92
N ALA A 217 12.09 -5.21 15.16
CA ALA A 217 11.20 -4.07 14.97
C ALA A 217 11.55 -2.86 15.84
N ARG A 218 11.90 -3.11 17.10
CA ARG A 218 12.35 -2.04 18.00
C ARG A 218 13.61 -1.33 17.48
N PHE A 219 14.59 -2.09 17.00
CA PHE A 219 15.79 -1.53 16.39
C PHE A 219 15.45 -0.58 15.23
N TRP A 220 14.63 -1.02 14.28
CA TRP A 220 14.24 -0.18 13.14
C TRP A 220 13.41 1.04 13.56
N LEU A 221 12.50 0.89 14.51
CA LEU A 221 11.64 2.01 14.96
C LEU A 221 12.37 3.03 15.82
N GLN A 222 13.25 2.60 16.73
CA GLN A 222 13.89 3.47 17.73
C GLN A 222 15.29 3.92 17.31
N GLU A 223 16.12 2.99 16.80
CA GLU A 223 17.49 3.32 16.47
C GLU A 223 17.65 3.82 15.04
N MET A 224 16.94 3.22 14.09
CA MET A 224 16.99 3.62 12.68
C MET A 224 15.96 4.72 12.37
N GLY A 225 14.92 4.89 13.20
CA GLY A 225 13.99 6.01 13.19
C GLY A 225 12.83 5.90 12.19
N VAL A 226 12.62 4.72 11.56
CA VAL A 226 11.57 4.52 10.55
C VAL A 226 10.16 4.78 11.09
N ASP A 227 9.22 5.13 10.22
CA ASP A 227 7.84 5.44 10.61
C ASP A 227 6.91 4.23 10.59
N GLY A 228 7.37 3.10 10.06
CA GLY A 228 6.60 1.89 10.02
C GLY A 228 7.16 0.84 9.08
N PHE A 229 6.34 -0.16 8.78
CA PHE A 229 6.74 -1.35 8.05
C PHE A 229 5.73 -1.74 6.96
N ARG A 230 6.25 -2.24 5.85
CA ARG A 230 5.53 -3.19 5.01
C ARG A 230 5.92 -4.58 5.48
N LEU A 231 4.95 -5.39 5.88
CA LEU A 231 5.19 -6.76 6.29
C LEU A 231 5.02 -7.68 5.08
N ASP A 232 6.10 -8.39 4.80
CA ASP A 232 6.18 -9.39 3.73
C ASP A 232 5.36 -10.63 4.08
N ALA A 233 4.70 -11.24 3.09
CA ALA A 233 4.14 -12.58 3.14
C ALA A 233 3.28 -12.90 4.40
N VAL A 234 2.50 -11.94 4.90
CA VAL A 234 1.77 -12.07 6.17
C VAL A 234 0.85 -13.28 6.31
N PRO A 235 0.25 -13.88 5.25
CA PRO A 235 -0.59 -15.06 5.39
C PRO A 235 0.14 -16.30 5.91
N TYR A 236 1.45 -16.39 5.72
CA TYR A 236 2.26 -17.60 5.87
C TYR A 236 3.06 -17.67 7.18
N LEU A 237 2.90 -16.70 8.10
CA LEU A 237 3.74 -16.55 9.28
C LEU A 237 3.67 -17.71 10.29
N VAL A 238 2.54 -18.39 10.38
CA VAL A 238 2.37 -19.54 11.29
C VAL A 238 1.57 -20.63 10.58
N GLU A 239 2.18 -21.78 10.37
CA GLU A 239 1.49 -22.95 9.84
C GLU A 239 0.86 -23.76 10.98
N GLU A 240 -0.31 -24.33 10.72
CA GLU A 240 -1.01 -25.27 11.57
C GLU A 240 -1.24 -26.60 10.82
N PRO A 241 -1.50 -27.72 11.51
CA PRO A 241 -1.73 -29.00 10.84
C PRO A 241 -2.77 -28.89 9.71
N GLY A 242 -2.36 -29.18 8.48
CA GLY A 242 -3.21 -29.10 7.29
C GLY A 242 -3.51 -27.70 6.78
N ARG A 243 -2.92 -26.65 7.34
CA ARG A 243 -3.11 -25.26 6.91
C ARG A 243 -1.79 -24.48 6.91
N MET A 244 -1.42 -23.95 5.75
CA MET A 244 -0.16 -23.21 5.55
C MET A 244 -0.35 -21.68 5.60
N MET A 245 -1.60 -21.20 5.53
CA MET A 245 -1.90 -19.77 5.46
C MET A 245 -3.20 -19.44 6.19
N HIS A 246 -3.36 -18.19 6.59
CA HIS A 246 -4.55 -17.66 7.26
C HIS A 246 -4.94 -18.47 8.51
N THR A 247 -3.94 -18.93 9.28
CA THR A 247 -4.16 -19.72 10.48
C THR A 247 -4.56 -18.86 11.67
N ALA A 248 -5.15 -19.49 12.69
CA ALA A 248 -5.43 -18.80 13.94
C ALA A 248 -4.15 -18.27 14.60
N GLY A 249 -3.04 -19.04 14.48
CA GLY A 249 -1.71 -18.65 14.94
C GLY A 249 -1.19 -17.40 14.24
N THR A 250 -1.33 -17.31 12.91
CA THR A 250 -0.95 -16.10 12.14
C THR A 250 -1.74 -14.87 12.63
N HIS A 251 -3.05 -14.99 12.78
CA HIS A 251 -3.87 -13.89 13.29
C HIS A 251 -3.51 -13.49 14.73
N ALA A 252 -3.19 -14.44 15.60
CA ALA A 252 -2.77 -14.17 16.97
C ALA A 252 -1.40 -13.47 17.01
N LEU A 253 -0.44 -13.95 16.22
CA LEU A 253 0.89 -13.34 16.10
C LEU A 253 0.81 -11.89 15.61
N LEU A 254 0.02 -11.63 14.57
CA LEU A 254 -0.14 -10.27 14.03
C LEU A 254 -0.74 -9.30 15.06
N ARG A 255 -1.74 -9.74 15.85
CA ARG A 255 -2.30 -8.92 16.94
C ARG A 255 -1.26 -8.60 18.02
N ASP A 256 -0.53 -9.60 18.47
CA ASP A 256 0.51 -9.44 19.49
C ASP A 256 1.65 -8.54 18.98
N TYR A 257 2.08 -8.76 17.75
CA TYR A 257 3.14 -7.97 17.12
C TYR A 257 2.72 -6.50 16.95
N GLU A 258 1.53 -6.25 16.43
CA GLU A 258 1.00 -4.89 16.25
C GLU A 258 0.83 -4.16 17.59
N ALA A 259 0.33 -4.85 18.63
CA ALA A 259 0.23 -4.29 19.97
C ALA A 259 1.62 -3.88 20.52
N TYR A 260 2.63 -4.72 20.29
CA TYR A 260 4.00 -4.40 20.65
C TYR A 260 4.54 -3.19 19.88
N LEU A 261 4.39 -3.15 18.55
CA LEU A 261 4.83 -2.02 17.71
C LEU A 261 4.25 -0.71 18.23
N ARG A 262 2.96 -0.68 18.58
CA ARG A 262 2.28 0.48 19.15
C ARG A 262 2.83 0.89 20.51
N SER A 263 3.26 -0.04 21.32
CA SER A 263 3.91 0.26 22.61
C SER A 263 5.26 0.93 22.43
N VAL A 264 5.99 0.59 21.35
CA VAL A 264 7.28 1.18 21.00
C VAL A 264 7.13 2.54 20.31
N LYS A 265 6.23 2.66 19.34
CA LYS A 265 5.96 3.88 18.56
C LYS A 265 4.45 4.03 18.31
N PRO A 266 3.72 4.81 19.12
CA PRO A 266 2.25 4.89 19.05
C PRO A 266 1.68 5.28 17.67
N ARG A 267 2.47 5.96 16.84
CA ARG A 267 2.08 6.39 15.48
C ARG A 267 2.74 5.56 14.38
N VAL A 268 3.23 4.35 14.69
CA VAL A 268 3.75 3.44 13.69
C VAL A 268 2.67 3.15 12.65
N TYR A 269 3.07 3.00 11.39
CA TYR A 269 2.17 2.56 10.33
C TYR A 269 2.60 1.19 9.83
N THR A 270 1.65 0.29 9.70
CA THR A 270 1.89 -1.09 9.24
C THR A 270 1.00 -1.42 8.07
N ILE A 271 1.59 -2.00 7.04
CA ILE A 271 0.87 -2.49 5.87
C ILE A 271 1.32 -3.90 5.53
N GLY A 272 0.36 -4.82 5.36
CA GLY A 272 0.65 -6.22 5.05
C GLY A 272 0.52 -6.53 3.58
N GLU A 273 1.44 -7.35 3.08
CA GLU A 273 1.28 -8.00 1.80
C GLU A 273 0.42 -9.24 1.93
N MET A 274 -0.63 -9.29 1.13
CA MET A 274 -1.50 -10.45 0.97
C MET A 274 -2.14 -10.38 -0.41
N SER A 275 -1.79 -11.31 -1.27
CA SER A 275 -2.26 -11.38 -2.66
C SER A 275 -3.64 -12.03 -2.82
N ASP A 276 -4.26 -12.44 -1.73
CA ASP A 276 -5.55 -13.11 -1.72
C ASP A 276 -6.71 -12.19 -2.11
N SER A 277 -7.87 -12.79 -2.35
CA SER A 277 -9.08 -12.08 -2.70
C SER A 277 -9.53 -11.12 -1.59
N ASN A 278 -10.23 -10.06 -1.97
CA ASN A 278 -10.84 -9.12 -1.01
C ASN A 278 -11.78 -9.80 0.01
N GLY A 279 -12.24 -11.04 -0.25
CA GLY A 279 -13.06 -11.81 0.67
C GLY A 279 -12.34 -12.27 1.94
N VAL A 280 -11.00 -12.43 1.88
CA VAL A 280 -10.18 -12.85 3.04
C VAL A 280 -9.76 -11.65 3.88
N LEU A 281 -9.54 -10.48 3.26
CA LEU A 281 -9.07 -9.26 3.93
C LEU A 281 -9.85 -8.89 5.22
N PRO A 282 -11.19 -8.98 5.28
CA PRO A 282 -11.93 -8.64 6.50
C PRO A 282 -11.51 -9.42 7.74
N SER A 283 -10.99 -10.66 7.59
CA SER A 283 -10.55 -11.49 8.73
C SER A 283 -9.29 -10.94 9.43
N TYR A 284 -8.55 -10.04 8.77
CA TYR A 284 -7.36 -9.40 9.30
C TYR A 284 -7.63 -8.07 10.03
N TYR A 285 -8.90 -7.68 10.14
CA TYR A 285 -9.33 -6.48 10.85
C TYR A 285 -10.17 -6.83 12.08
N PRO A 286 -10.31 -5.91 13.06
CA PRO A 286 -9.83 -4.52 13.04
C PRO A 286 -8.46 -4.29 13.70
N ASP A 287 -7.88 -5.30 14.38
CA ASP A 287 -6.85 -5.15 15.43
C ASP A 287 -5.46 -5.70 15.06
N GLN A 288 -5.27 -6.11 13.83
CA GLN A 288 -3.98 -6.53 13.30
C GLN A 288 -3.23 -5.33 12.67
N LEU A 289 -2.82 -5.39 11.40
CA LEU A 289 -2.09 -4.28 10.78
C LEU A 289 -3.00 -3.09 10.45
N ASP A 290 -2.41 -1.92 10.14
CA ASP A 290 -3.17 -0.73 9.76
C ASP A 290 -3.88 -0.87 8.43
N ALA A 291 -3.23 -1.48 7.44
CA ALA A 291 -3.76 -1.66 6.10
C ALA A 291 -3.20 -2.92 5.44
N TYR A 292 -3.81 -3.28 4.30
CA TYR A 292 -3.33 -4.32 3.39
C TYR A 292 -3.43 -3.83 1.95
N PHE A 293 -2.56 -4.34 1.07
CA PHE A 293 -2.63 -4.06 -0.35
C PHE A 293 -3.87 -4.69 -0.98
N ALA A 294 -4.56 -3.92 -1.84
CA ALA A 294 -5.79 -4.36 -2.49
C ALA A 294 -5.50 -4.91 -3.90
N PHE A 295 -4.91 -6.10 -3.99
CA PHE A 295 -4.52 -6.75 -5.26
C PHE A 295 -5.68 -6.90 -6.24
N GLU A 296 -6.86 -7.32 -5.79
CA GLU A 296 -8.05 -7.46 -6.65
C GLU A 296 -8.47 -6.11 -7.25
N VAL A 297 -8.30 -5.00 -6.52
CA VAL A 297 -8.55 -3.65 -7.06
C VAL A 297 -7.53 -3.30 -8.13
N ALA A 298 -6.23 -3.59 -7.89
CA ALA A 298 -5.16 -3.36 -8.86
C ALA A 298 -5.45 -4.11 -10.18
N ASP A 299 -5.72 -5.41 -10.11
CA ASP A 299 -6.03 -6.24 -11.27
C ASP A 299 -7.30 -5.77 -11.99
N SER A 300 -8.31 -5.33 -11.25
CA SER A 300 -9.54 -4.83 -11.86
C SER A 300 -9.32 -3.57 -12.68
N ILE A 301 -8.49 -2.64 -12.20
CA ILE A 301 -8.14 -1.40 -12.93
C ILE A 301 -7.34 -1.75 -14.20
N ILE A 302 -6.28 -2.55 -14.07
CA ILE A 302 -5.45 -2.97 -15.21
C ILE A 302 -6.31 -3.65 -16.28
N ASN A 303 -7.14 -4.62 -15.89
CA ASN A 303 -8.00 -5.35 -16.81
C ASN A 303 -9.08 -4.48 -17.47
N ALA A 304 -9.66 -3.52 -16.73
CA ALA A 304 -10.65 -2.59 -17.26
C ALA A 304 -10.04 -1.65 -18.31
N VAL A 305 -8.87 -1.06 -18.00
CA VAL A 305 -8.17 -0.16 -18.94
C VAL A 305 -7.68 -0.93 -20.17
N ARG A 306 -7.15 -2.16 -19.99
CA ARG A 306 -6.72 -3.02 -21.10
C ARG A 306 -7.87 -3.29 -22.07
N ARG A 307 -9.08 -3.57 -21.55
CA ARG A 307 -10.27 -3.85 -22.36
C ARG A 307 -10.98 -2.60 -22.85
N GLY A 308 -10.63 -1.41 -22.36
CA GLY A 308 -11.36 -0.17 -22.64
C GLY A 308 -12.80 -0.18 -22.11
N SER A 309 -13.07 -0.90 -21.02
CA SER A 309 -14.38 -1.07 -20.40
C SER A 309 -14.34 -0.81 -18.90
N ALA A 310 -15.18 0.10 -18.42
CA ALA A 310 -15.23 0.50 -17.03
C ALA A 310 -16.04 -0.44 -16.12
N SER A 311 -16.73 -1.43 -16.65
CA SER A 311 -17.65 -2.31 -15.91
C SER A 311 -16.99 -3.04 -14.74
N GLY A 312 -15.69 -3.32 -14.82
CA GLY A 312 -14.93 -4.00 -13.76
C GLY A 312 -14.31 -3.09 -12.70
N VAL A 313 -14.27 -1.78 -12.89
CA VAL A 313 -13.51 -0.85 -12.01
C VAL A 313 -14.13 -0.74 -10.62
N LEU A 314 -15.40 -0.35 -10.56
CA LEU A 314 -16.05 0.01 -9.29
C LEU A 314 -16.40 -1.18 -8.38
N PRO A 315 -16.82 -2.36 -8.85
CA PRO A 315 -17.30 -3.43 -7.98
C PRO A 315 -16.30 -3.88 -6.88
N PRO A 316 -15.00 -4.15 -7.17
CA PRO A 316 -14.02 -4.50 -6.13
C PRO A 316 -13.79 -3.35 -5.14
N ILE A 317 -13.74 -2.11 -5.63
CA ILE A 317 -13.56 -0.91 -4.79
C ILE A 317 -14.72 -0.75 -3.82
N LEU A 318 -15.95 -0.96 -4.28
CA LEU A 318 -17.15 -0.86 -3.43
C LEU A 318 -17.21 -2.00 -2.40
N ARG A 319 -16.73 -3.21 -2.75
CA ARG A 319 -16.56 -4.30 -1.76
C ARG A 319 -15.58 -3.89 -0.67
N VAL A 320 -14.39 -3.47 -1.05
CA VAL A 320 -13.38 -2.99 -0.09
C VAL A 320 -13.94 -1.87 0.80
N GLN A 321 -14.61 -0.88 0.21
CA GLN A 321 -15.18 0.24 0.96
C GLN A 321 -16.32 -0.17 1.93
N ARG A 322 -17.06 -1.23 1.62
CA ARG A 322 -18.13 -1.79 2.46
C ARG A 322 -17.56 -2.64 3.58
N ASP A 323 -16.59 -3.51 3.27
CA ASP A 323 -16.16 -4.62 4.11
C ASP A 323 -14.94 -4.29 4.99
N LEU A 324 -14.15 -3.27 4.62
CA LEU A 324 -12.97 -2.88 5.38
C LEU A 324 -13.15 -1.55 6.12
N PRO A 325 -12.42 -1.33 7.21
CA PRO A 325 -12.40 -0.05 7.90
C PRO A 325 -11.97 1.07 6.97
N ARG A 326 -12.59 2.22 7.13
CA ARG A 326 -12.37 3.40 6.29
C ARG A 326 -10.89 3.79 6.26
N ASP A 327 -10.37 4.03 5.04
CA ASP A 327 -9.00 4.47 4.76
C ASP A 327 -7.90 3.50 5.24
N ARG A 328 -8.25 2.25 5.56
CA ARG A 328 -7.32 1.21 6.03
C ARG A 328 -7.02 0.15 4.98
N TRP A 329 -6.86 0.55 3.74
CA TRP A 329 -6.43 -0.28 2.62
C TRP A 329 -5.59 0.54 1.64
N ALA A 330 -4.75 -0.12 0.88
CA ALA A 330 -3.81 0.53 -0.02
C ALA A 330 -4.07 0.11 -1.48
N PRO A 331 -4.60 1.01 -2.31
CA PRO A 331 -4.65 0.79 -3.75
C PRO A 331 -3.25 0.98 -4.36
N PHE A 332 -2.95 0.21 -5.39
CA PHE A 332 -1.77 0.31 -6.23
C PHE A 332 -2.11 -0.22 -7.62
N LEU A 333 -1.21 -0.11 -8.60
CA LEU A 333 -1.40 -0.74 -9.91
C LEU A 333 -0.52 -1.97 -10.05
N ARG A 334 0.78 -1.81 -9.94
CA ARG A 334 1.78 -2.89 -9.95
C ARG A 334 2.88 -2.57 -8.93
N ASN A 335 3.65 -3.61 -8.59
CA ASN A 335 4.77 -3.53 -7.66
C ASN A 335 6.01 -4.25 -8.24
N HIS A 336 7.02 -4.47 -7.43
CA HIS A 336 8.29 -5.09 -7.79
C HIS A 336 8.21 -6.58 -8.17
N ASP A 337 7.06 -7.26 -7.94
CA ASP A 337 6.85 -8.68 -8.23
C ASP A 337 5.97 -8.93 -9.46
N GLN A 338 5.42 -7.87 -10.04
CA GLN A 338 4.47 -7.94 -11.15
C GLN A 338 5.02 -7.21 -12.38
N PRO A 339 4.61 -7.59 -13.62
CA PRO A 339 4.92 -6.81 -14.81
C PRO A 339 4.54 -5.34 -14.62
N ARG A 340 5.45 -4.41 -14.95
CA ARG A 340 5.22 -2.98 -14.76
C ARG A 340 3.95 -2.50 -15.47
N THR A 341 3.29 -1.51 -14.92
CA THR A 341 2.01 -0.96 -15.43
C THR A 341 2.06 -0.63 -16.92
N ALA A 342 3.12 0.01 -17.40
CA ALA A 342 3.25 0.31 -18.82
C ALA A 342 3.39 -0.96 -19.68
N THR A 343 4.04 -2.01 -19.18
CA THR A 343 4.13 -3.31 -19.85
C THR A 343 2.76 -3.97 -20.01
N GLU A 344 1.90 -3.88 -18.99
CA GLU A 344 0.53 -4.40 -19.04
C GLU A 344 -0.30 -3.78 -20.17
N PHE A 345 0.10 -2.62 -20.63
CA PHE A 345 -0.55 -1.88 -21.72
C PHE A 345 0.26 -1.87 -23.02
N GLY A 346 1.30 -2.70 -23.13
CA GLY A 346 2.14 -2.75 -24.35
C GLY A 346 2.90 -1.46 -24.65
N GLY A 347 3.20 -0.65 -23.61
CA GLY A 347 3.87 0.64 -23.73
C GLY A 347 2.93 1.82 -24.02
N ASP A 348 1.60 1.61 -24.05
CA ASP A 348 0.62 2.68 -24.28
C ASP A 348 0.53 3.60 -23.04
N LEU A 349 1.20 4.76 -23.12
CA LEU A 349 1.22 5.75 -22.05
C LEU A 349 -0.14 6.44 -21.83
N GLY A 350 -1.05 6.46 -22.83
CA GLY A 350 -2.42 6.94 -22.67
C GLY A 350 -3.21 6.04 -21.71
N ARG A 351 -3.06 4.71 -21.85
CA ARG A 351 -3.63 3.73 -20.92
C ARG A 351 -3.00 3.82 -19.55
N ALA A 352 -1.67 3.94 -19.46
CA ALA A 352 -0.98 4.13 -18.19
C ALA A 352 -1.48 5.40 -17.48
N ARG A 353 -1.69 6.50 -18.21
CA ARG A 353 -2.22 7.76 -17.70
C ARG A 353 -3.61 7.63 -17.09
N VAL A 354 -4.55 6.96 -17.77
CA VAL A 354 -5.91 6.81 -17.25
C VAL A 354 -5.96 5.81 -16.08
N ALA A 355 -5.08 4.80 -16.05
CA ALA A 355 -4.93 3.90 -14.90
C ALA A 355 -4.42 4.66 -13.66
N ALA A 356 -3.37 5.47 -13.81
CA ALA A 356 -2.85 6.33 -12.75
C ALA A 356 -3.89 7.35 -12.27
N PHE A 357 -4.70 7.91 -13.18
CA PHE A 357 -5.81 8.80 -12.82
C PHE A 357 -6.82 8.09 -11.91
N ILE A 358 -7.22 6.86 -12.24
CA ILE A 358 -8.13 6.08 -11.39
C ILE A 358 -7.45 5.84 -10.03
N LEU A 359 -6.23 5.27 -10.00
CA LEU A 359 -5.49 4.99 -8.78
C LEU A 359 -5.45 6.19 -7.83
N LEU A 360 -4.99 7.34 -8.33
CA LEU A 360 -4.72 8.53 -7.51
C LEU A 360 -6.00 9.28 -7.10
N THR A 361 -7.16 8.90 -7.63
CA THR A 361 -8.46 9.43 -7.22
C THR A 361 -9.26 8.48 -6.31
N LEU A 362 -8.78 7.26 -6.05
CA LEU A 362 -9.41 6.30 -5.12
C LEU A 362 -9.28 6.69 -3.65
N PRO A 363 -10.15 6.15 -2.74
CA PRO A 363 -9.92 6.17 -1.30
C PRO A 363 -8.70 5.33 -0.90
N GLY A 364 -8.28 5.42 0.37
CA GLY A 364 -7.09 4.75 0.89
C GLY A 364 -5.80 5.53 0.58
N MET A 365 -4.65 5.01 0.95
CA MET A 365 -3.34 5.58 0.62
C MET A 365 -2.75 4.85 -0.60
N PRO A 366 -2.69 5.46 -1.79
CA PRO A 366 -2.15 4.81 -2.98
C PRO A 366 -0.63 4.64 -2.88
N PHE A 367 -0.16 3.52 -3.45
CA PHE A 367 1.25 3.22 -3.66
C PHE A 367 1.58 3.30 -5.15
N VAL A 368 2.73 3.91 -5.47
CA VAL A 368 3.26 4.05 -6.83
C VAL A 368 4.65 3.45 -6.85
N TYR A 369 4.90 2.49 -7.72
CA TYR A 369 6.21 1.86 -7.88
C TYR A 369 7.14 2.76 -8.68
N TYR A 370 8.41 2.94 -8.26
CA TYR A 370 9.36 3.83 -8.94
C TYR A 370 9.44 3.57 -10.43
N GLY A 371 9.47 4.65 -11.20
CA GLY A 371 9.46 4.59 -12.66
C GLY A 371 8.09 4.37 -13.31
N GLU A 372 7.04 4.07 -12.54
CA GLU A 372 5.66 4.02 -13.06
C GLU A 372 5.24 5.40 -13.58
N GLU A 373 5.64 6.45 -12.88
CA GLU A 373 5.32 7.83 -13.22
C GLU A 373 5.97 8.34 -14.51
N ILE A 374 7.00 7.66 -15.00
CA ILE A 374 7.63 7.99 -16.29
C ILE A 374 7.32 6.94 -17.37
N GLY A 375 6.60 5.87 -17.03
CA GLY A 375 6.20 4.83 -17.98
C GLY A 375 7.25 3.76 -18.22
N MET A 376 8.13 3.48 -17.25
CA MET A 376 9.07 2.37 -17.34
C MET A 376 8.34 1.05 -17.58
N THR A 377 8.90 0.22 -18.46
CA THR A 377 8.42 -1.13 -18.76
C THR A 377 9.25 -2.20 -18.05
N GLY A 378 8.79 -3.42 -18.00
CA GLY A 378 9.49 -4.57 -17.41
C GLY A 378 8.53 -5.74 -17.24
N ALA A 379 9.02 -6.94 -17.59
CA ALA A 379 8.33 -8.22 -17.42
C ALA A 379 9.27 -9.22 -16.75
N LYS A 380 8.74 -10.33 -16.22
CA LYS A 380 9.55 -11.42 -15.65
C LYS A 380 10.72 -11.80 -16.59
N PRO A 381 11.88 -12.21 -16.09
CA PRO A 381 12.19 -12.46 -14.68
C PRO A 381 12.30 -11.18 -13.84
N ASP A 382 12.37 -11.33 -12.51
CA ASP A 382 12.22 -10.23 -11.55
C ASP A 382 13.25 -9.10 -11.72
N GLU A 383 14.47 -9.42 -12.11
CA GLU A 383 15.52 -8.43 -12.37
C GLU A 383 15.09 -7.40 -13.43
N ARG A 384 14.28 -7.84 -14.41
CA ARG A 384 13.76 -6.96 -15.48
C ARG A 384 12.58 -6.10 -15.02
N LEU A 385 11.92 -6.46 -13.92
CA LEU A 385 10.90 -5.63 -13.26
C LEU A 385 11.56 -4.50 -12.47
N ARG A 386 12.81 -4.71 -12.03
CA ARG A 386 13.54 -3.92 -11.04
C ARG A 386 14.73 -3.17 -11.65
N THR A 387 14.66 -2.85 -12.96
CA THR A 387 15.72 -2.17 -13.70
C THR A 387 15.99 -0.77 -13.15
N PRO A 388 17.22 -0.22 -13.35
CA PRO A 388 17.58 1.10 -12.88
C PRO A 388 16.67 2.22 -13.38
N MET A 389 16.43 3.22 -12.50
CA MET A 389 15.65 4.40 -12.79
C MET A 389 16.24 5.23 -13.92
N GLN A 390 15.41 5.77 -14.79
CA GLN A 390 15.81 6.52 -15.95
C GLN A 390 15.69 8.04 -15.71
N TRP A 391 16.79 8.64 -15.25
CA TRP A 391 16.83 10.06 -14.97
C TRP A 391 17.08 10.91 -16.21
N ARG A 392 18.03 10.50 -17.09
CA ARG A 392 18.48 11.24 -18.26
C ARG A 392 18.68 10.34 -19.46
N ALA A 393 18.54 10.90 -20.66
CA ALA A 393 18.77 10.20 -21.92
C ALA A 393 20.29 10.12 -22.24
N GLN A 394 21.04 9.39 -21.45
CA GLN A 394 22.50 9.17 -21.59
C GLN A 394 22.88 7.74 -21.21
N ALA A 395 24.13 7.36 -21.39
CA ALA A 395 24.69 6.10 -20.88
C ALA A 395 24.46 6.02 -19.36
N GLY A 396 24.12 4.84 -18.84
CA GLY A 396 23.75 4.67 -17.43
C GLY A 396 22.45 5.40 -17.02
N ALA A 397 21.75 6.02 -17.96
CA ALA A 397 20.50 6.77 -17.79
C ALA A 397 20.53 7.84 -16.68
N GLY A 398 21.71 8.32 -16.28
CA GLY A 398 21.91 9.20 -15.13
C GLY A 398 21.69 8.50 -13.78
N PHE A 399 21.49 7.20 -13.80
CA PHE A 399 21.44 6.35 -12.61
C PHE A 399 22.87 6.12 -12.07
N THR A 400 23.83 5.82 -12.94
CA THR A 400 25.22 5.54 -12.61
C THR A 400 26.16 6.12 -13.66
N ASP A 401 27.39 6.42 -13.28
CA ASP A 401 28.51 6.69 -14.17
C ASP A 401 29.34 5.41 -14.48
N GLY A 402 29.02 4.30 -13.79
CA GLY A 402 29.61 2.99 -13.99
C GLY A 402 28.76 2.06 -14.88
N THR A 403 29.01 0.75 -14.77
CA THR A 403 28.18 -0.27 -15.43
C THR A 403 27.00 -0.64 -14.53
N PRO A 404 25.75 -0.42 -14.94
CA PRO A 404 24.59 -0.75 -14.09
C PRO A 404 24.54 -2.24 -13.76
N TRP A 405 24.15 -2.59 -12.54
CA TRP A 405 23.98 -3.98 -12.05
C TRP A 405 23.00 -4.80 -12.91
N GLN A 406 22.04 -4.13 -13.54
CA GLN A 406 21.08 -4.70 -14.47
C GLN A 406 20.98 -3.83 -15.73
N GLN A 407 20.80 -4.48 -16.86
CA GLN A 407 20.68 -3.79 -18.14
C GLN A 407 19.51 -2.80 -18.13
N MET A 408 19.78 -1.57 -18.61
CA MET A 408 18.75 -0.56 -18.81
C MET A 408 17.71 -1.02 -19.83
N GLN A 409 16.50 -0.47 -19.76
CA GLN A 409 15.47 -0.72 -20.76
C GLN A 409 15.90 -0.16 -22.13
N ARG A 410 15.45 -0.82 -23.20
CA ARG A 410 15.87 -0.46 -24.58
C ARG A 410 15.33 0.89 -25.05
N ASP A 411 14.16 1.31 -24.57
CA ASP A 411 13.48 2.54 -25.00
C ASP A 411 13.58 3.61 -23.91
N SER A 412 14.80 4.14 -23.74
CA SER A 412 15.08 5.08 -22.67
C SER A 412 14.91 6.56 -23.05
N LEU A 413 14.86 6.91 -24.34
CA LEU A 413 14.93 8.33 -24.74
C LEU A 413 13.66 9.13 -24.41
N GLY A 414 12.47 8.51 -24.52
CA GLY A 414 11.19 9.18 -24.20
C GLY A 414 10.67 8.92 -22.78
N THR A 415 11.27 7.98 -22.04
CA THR A 415 10.81 7.53 -20.73
C THR A 415 11.70 8.00 -19.58
N THR A 416 12.50 9.06 -19.77
CA THR A 416 13.34 9.64 -18.71
C THR A 416 12.62 10.75 -17.95
N VAL A 417 13.05 10.99 -16.72
CA VAL A 417 12.57 12.15 -15.93
C VAL A 417 12.85 13.46 -16.69
N GLU A 418 14.08 13.64 -17.17
CA GLU A 418 14.53 14.85 -17.89
C GLU A 418 13.67 15.13 -19.14
N ALA A 419 13.38 14.11 -19.94
CA ALA A 419 12.56 14.27 -21.16
C ALA A 419 11.10 14.67 -20.85
N GLN A 420 10.58 14.26 -19.68
CA GLN A 420 9.19 14.50 -19.31
C GLN A 420 8.99 15.73 -18.41
N GLU A 421 10.03 16.22 -17.77
CA GLU A 421 9.91 17.29 -16.76
C GLU A 421 9.38 18.59 -17.36
N GLY A 422 9.84 18.98 -18.55
CA GLY A 422 9.40 20.18 -19.26
C GLY A 422 8.07 20.07 -19.97
N ASP A 423 7.54 18.86 -20.22
CA ASP A 423 6.28 18.63 -20.91
C ASP A 423 5.11 18.54 -19.92
N SER A 424 4.30 19.58 -19.86
CA SER A 424 3.11 19.62 -18.99
C SER A 424 2.08 18.51 -19.29
N SER A 425 2.16 17.90 -20.46
CA SER A 425 1.29 16.79 -20.90
C SER A 425 1.89 15.42 -20.61
N SER A 426 3.12 15.32 -20.13
CA SER A 426 3.82 14.07 -19.82
C SER A 426 3.14 13.22 -18.74
N LEU A 427 3.47 11.93 -18.70
CA LEU A 427 2.97 11.03 -17.67
C LEU A 427 3.50 11.44 -16.28
N LEU A 428 4.76 11.88 -16.19
CA LEU A 428 5.37 12.40 -14.97
C LEU A 428 4.58 13.59 -14.40
N ASN A 429 4.31 14.60 -15.22
CA ASN A 429 3.58 15.79 -14.77
C ASN A 429 2.10 15.50 -14.50
N HIS A 430 1.54 14.44 -15.10
CA HIS A 430 0.22 13.93 -14.75
C HIS A 430 0.21 13.35 -13.31
N HIS A 431 1.18 12.51 -12.97
CA HIS A 431 1.33 11.98 -11.61
C HIS A 431 1.55 13.10 -10.59
N ARG A 432 2.51 14.01 -10.83
CA ARG A 432 2.77 15.18 -9.99
C ARG A 432 1.48 15.94 -9.68
N ARG A 433 0.72 16.28 -10.71
CA ARG A 433 -0.53 17.04 -10.57
C ARG A 433 -1.56 16.32 -9.72
N LEU A 434 -1.77 15.03 -9.94
CA LEU A 434 -2.75 14.24 -9.20
C LEU A 434 -2.35 14.01 -7.75
N ILE A 435 -1.08 13.73 -7.47
CA ILE A 435 -0.56 13.52 -6.11
C ILE A 435 -0.69 14.81 -5.30
N HIS A 436 -0.31 15.96 -5.87
CA HIS A 436 -0.48 17.25 -5.21
C HIS A 436 -1.96 17.64 -5.00
N LEU A 437 -2.82 17.37 -5.98
CA LEU A 437 -4.27 17.58 -5.83
C LEU A 437 -4.83 16.71 -4.70
N ARG A 438 -4.44 15.43 -4.66
CA ARG A 438 -4.87 14.51 -3.59
C ARG A 438 -4.44 15.00 -2.21
N ALA A 439 -3.21 15.47 -2.08
CA ALA A 439 -2.67 15.97 -0.81
C ALA A 439 -3.38 17.23 -0.30
N SER A 440 -3.85 18.08 -1.21
CA SER A 440 -4.45 19.40 -0.89
C SER A 440 -5.98 19.42 -0.90
N ASN A 441 -6.65 18.41 -1.49
CA ASN A 441 -8.11 18.37 -1.61
C ASN A 441 -8.73 17.37 -0.62
N ALA A 442 -9.57 17.84 0.29
CA ALA A 442 -10.18 17.02 1.33
C ALA A 442 -11.02 15.86 0.78
N ALA A 443 -11.78 16.10 -0.30
CA ALA A 443 -12.60 15.05 -0.91
C ALA A 443 -11.75 13.93 -1.51
N LEU A 444 -10.64 14.24 -2.17
CA LEU A 444 -9.72 13.24 -2.72
C LEU A 444 -8.91 12.55 -1.61
N GLY A 445 -8.45 13.31 -0.61
CA GLY A 445 -7.58 12.79 0.45
C GLY A 445 -8.27 11.86 1.44
N ARG A 446 -9.55 12.08 1.74
CA ARG A 446 -10.27 11.33 2.78
C ARG A 446 -11.77 11.11 2.50
N GLY A 447 -12.28 11.56 1.36
CA GLY A 447 -13.69 11.40 1.00
C GLY A 447 -14.06 9.94 0.71
N ARG A 448 -15.32 9.59 0.97
CA ARG A 448 -15.88 8.31 0.51
C ARG A 448 -16.11 8.36 -1.00
N LEU A 449 -16.06 7.21 -1.64
CA LEU A 449 -16.45 7.05 -3.03
C LEU A 449 -17.94 6.73 -3.11
N ILE A 450 -18.65 7.48 -3.94
CA ILE A 450 -20.07 7.31 -4.25
C ILE A 450 -20.16 6.98 -5.73
N PRO A 451 -20.59 5.79 -6.12
CA PRO A 451 -20.61 5.38 -7.53
C PRO A 451 -21.67 6.13 -8.32
N LEU A 452 -21.37 6.41 -9.58
CA LEU A 452 -22.33 6.87 -10.57
C LEU A 452 -22.48 5.81 -11.65
N THR A 453 -23.66 5.74 -12.24
CA THR A 453 -23.90 4.95 -13.46
C THR A 453 -23.67 5.84 -14.67
N ALA A 454 -22.91 5.34 -15.65
CA ALA A 454 -22.72 6.00 -16.94
C ALA A 454 -23.43 5.22 -18.04
N SER A 455 -24.06 5.93 -19.01
CA SER A 455 -24.73 5.31 -20.16
C SER A 455 -23.77 4.62 -21.12
N ASN A 456 -22.48 4.98 -21.08
CA ASN A 456 -21.44 4.36 -21.90
C ASN A 456 -20.59 3.40 -21.06
N PRO A 457 -20.47 2.12 -21.42
CA PRO A 457 -19.73 1.11 -20.63
C PRO A 457 -18.21 1.33 -20.57
N ALA A 458 -17.66 2.21 -21.42
CA ALA A 458 -16.24 2.58 -21.35
C ALA A 458 -15.96 3.67 -20.30
N VAL A 459 -16.99 4.28 -19.71
CA VAL A 459 -16.86 5.43 -18.82
C VAL A 459 -17.06 4.99 -17.36
N SER A 460 -16.03 5.19 -16.53
CA SER A 460 -16.13 5.10 -15.07
C SER A 460 -16.43 6.48 -14.50
N ALA A 461 -17.42 6.56 -13.60
CA ALA A 461 -17.76 7.82 -12.93
C ALA A 461 -18.12 7.59 -11.47
N TYR A 462 -17.67 8.50 -10.61
CA TYR A 462 -18.00 8.51 -9.18
C TYR A 462 -17.79 9.89 -8.55
N VAL A 463 -18.36 10.09 -7.38
CA VAL A 463 -18.09 11.27 -6.56
C VAL A 463 -17.21 10.88 -5.38
N ARG A 464 -16.18 11.68 -5.11
CA ARG A 464 -15.44 11.64 -3.83
C ARG A 464 -16.01 12.72 -2.93
N ARG A 465 -16.41 12.37 -1.68
CA ARG A 465 -17.07 13.31 -0.79
C ARG A 465 -16.57 13.20 0.65
N ASP A 466 -16.21 14.37 1.22
CA ASP A 466 -15.88 14.55 2.64
C ASP A 466 -16.66 15.78 3.19
N GLY A 467 -17.74 15.52 3.93
CA GLY A 467 -18.62 16.60 4.40
C GLY A 467 -19.23 17.40 3.25
N THR A 468 -18.89 18.70 3.21
CA THR A 468 -19.31 19.63 2.15
C THR A 468 -18.39 19.62 0.93
N HIS A 469 -17.20 19.06 1.04
CA HIS A 469 -16.27 18.96 -0.07
C HIS A 469 -16.63 17.77 -0.97
N ALA A 470 -16.81 18.01 -2.23
CA ALA A 470 -17.13 16.97 -3.21
C ALA A 470 -16.36 17.20 -4.52
N VAL A 471 -15.96 16.10 -5.14
CA VAL A 471 -15.26 16.07 -6.44
C VAL A 471 -15.90 14.99 -7.30
N LEU A 472 -16.35 15.38 -8.50
CA LEU A 472 -16.79 14.45 -9.53
C LEU A 472 -15.57 13.96 -10.31
N VAL A 473 -15.44 12.65 -10.42
CA VAL A 473 -14.40 11.94 -11.15
C VAL A 473 -15.05 11.22 -12.33
N ILE A 474 -14.53 11.42 -13.54
CA ILE A 474 -14.99 10.75 -14.76
C ILE A 474 -13.76 10.28 -15.52
N ALA A 475 -13.75 9.06 -16.02
CA ALA A 475 -12.67 8.52 -16.85
C ALA A 475 -13.25 7.77 -18.05
N ASN A 476 -12.85 8.15 -19.26
CA ASN A 476 -13.07 7.35 -20.45
C ASN A 476 -11.89 6.39 -20.66
N LEU A 477 -12.14 5.09 -20.52
CA LEU A 477 -11.12 4.04 -20.62
C LEU A 477 -10.88 3.56 -22.05
N SER A 478 -11.71 4.00 -22.99
CA SER A 478 -11.62 3.57 -24.39
C SER A 478 -10.68 4.45 -25.20
N SER A 479 -10.12 3.91 -26.28
CA SER A 479 -9.36 4.64 -27.29
C SER A 479 -10.24 5.43 -28.27
N ARG A 480 -11.55 5.53 -28.00
CA ARG A 480 -12.53 6.28 -28.81
C ARG A 480 -13.17 7.38 -27.95
N PRO A 481 -13.57 8.50 -28.53
CA PRO A 481 -14.37 9.50 -27.83
C PRO A 481 -15.71 8.89 -27.39
N ALA A 482 -16.23 9.34 -26.26
CA ALA A 482 -17.57 8.98 -25.78
C ALA A 482 -18.45 10.23 -25.77
N GLU A 483 -19.48 10.23 -26.62
CA GLU A 483 -20.35 11.38 -26.84
C GLU A 483 -21.65 11.25 -26.02
N GLY A 484 -22.17 12.38 -25.54
CA GLY A 484 -23.46 12.45 -24.88
C GLY A 484 -23.62 11.53 -23.68
N VAL A 485 -22.53 11.27 -22.95
CA VAL A 485 -22.54 10.34 -21.81
C VAL A 485 -23.44 10.86 -20.70
N VAL A 486 -24.49 10.12 -20.40
CA VAL A 486 -25.42 10.43 -19.31
C VAL A 486 -24.94 9.78 -18.02
N LEU A 487 -24.83 10.57 -16.96
CA LEU A 487 -24.52 10.11 -15.61
C LEU A 487 -25.76 10.15 -14.71
N SER A 488 -25.93 9.11 -13.90
CA SER A 488 -27.01 9.01 -12.93
C SER A 488 -26.52 8.46 -11.60
N ALA A 489 -27.20 8.80 -10.49
CA ALA A 489 -26.91 8.26 -9.17
C ALA A 489 -28.20 8.00 -8.40
N GLY A 490 -28.17 6.99 -7.51
CA GLY A 490 -29.21 6.71 -6.55
C GLY A 490 -29.41 7.81 -5.50
N ALA A 491 -30.35 7.61 -4.60
CA ALA A 491 -30.64 8.53 -3.51
C ALA A 491 -29.39 8.79 -2.64
N HIS A 492 -29.28 10.00 -2.11
CA HIS A 492 -28.22 10.44 -1.19
C HIS A 492 -26.80 10.54 -1.79
N ALA A 493 -26.67 10.60 -3.12
CA ALA A 493 -25.39 10.83 -3.77
C ALA A 493 -24.76 12.17 -3.33
N LEU A 494 -25.55 13.25 -3.38
CA LEU A 494 -25.21 14.58 -2.92
C LEU A 494 -26.42 15.22 -2.23
N PRO A 495 -26.22 16.30 -1.44
CA PRO A 495 -27.34 17.12 -0.97
C PRO A 495 -28.14 17.70 -2.13
N ALA A 496 -29.46 17.79 -1.94
CA ALA A 496 -30.37 18.35 -2.94
C ALA A 496 -30.02 19.81 -3.28
N GLY A 497 -30.21 20.18 -4.55
CA GLY A 497 -30.00 21.53 -5.05
C GLY A 497 -29.08 21.60 -6.26
N ASP A 498 -28.77 22.82 -6.65
CA ASP A 498 -27.92 23.10 -7.82
C ASP A 498 -26.45 23.18 -7.42
N TRP A 499 -25.58 22.63 -8.27
CA TRP A 499 -24.14 22.57 -8.07
C TRP A 499 -23.42 23.10 -9.32
N THR A 500 -22.42 23.94 -9.09
CA THR A 500 -21.46 24.38 -10.13
C THR A 500 -20.22 23.52 -10.07
N LEU A 501 -19.60 23.29 -11.23
CA LEU A 501 -18.42 22.42 -11.38
C LEU A 501 -17.24 23.22 -11.92
N ARG A 502 -16.12 23.16 -11.20
CA ARG A 502 -14.85 23.76 -11.59
C ARG A 502 -13.84 22.67 -11.91
N SER A 503 -13.27 22.69 -13.11
CA SER A 503 -12.21 21.74 -13.48
C SER A 503 -10.98 21.93 -12.59
N LEU A 504 -10.43 20.81 -12.07
CA LEU A 504 -9.19 20.77 -11.28
C LEU A 504 -7.95 20.45 -12.14
N LEU A 505 -8.16 19.92 -13.36
CA LEU A 505 -7.08 19.56 -14.28
C LEU A 505 -6.90 20.56 -15.42
N GLY A 506 -7.69 21.64 -15.43
CA GLY A 506 -7.74 22.60 -16.52
C GLY A 506 -8.75 22.20 -17.61
N GLY A 507 -8.84 23.01 -18.67
CA GLY A 507 -9.80 22.80 -19.76
C GLY A 507 -11.21 23.30 -19.45
N THR A 508 -12.18 22.84 -20.24
CA THR A 508 -13.60 23.26 -20.17
C THR A 508 -14.24 22.79 -18.86
N GLY A 509 -15.00 23.66 -18.22
CA GLY A 509 -15.85 23.31 -17.08
C GLY A 509 -17.00 22.41 -17.53
N ALA A 510 -17.47 21.55 -16.62
CA ALA A 510 -18.65 20.73 -16.84
C ALA A 510 -19.94 21.57 -16.67
N ALA A 511 -21.02 21.12 -17.31
CA ALA A 511 -22.34 21.71 -17.13
C ALA A 511 -22.73 21.70 -15.64
N PRO A 512 -23.48 22.70 -15.13
CA PRO A 512 -24.05 22.62 -13.78
C PRO A 512 -24.92 21.38 -13.62
N LEU A 513 -24.92 20.78 -12.43
CA LEU A 513 -25.76 19.64 -12.14
C LEU A 513 -26.86 19.98 -11.11
N HIS A 514 -27.98 19.29 -11.23
CA HIS A 514 -29.09 19.39 -10.29
C HIS A 514 -29.27 18.07 -9.54
N ILE A 515 -29.31 18.14 -8.21
CA ILE A 515 -29.66 17.01 -7.35
C ILE A 515 -31.08 17.18 -6.86
N THR A 516 -31.91 16.17 -7.14
CA THR A 516 -33.32 16.16 -6.76
C THR A 516 -33.51 16.16 -5.24
N THR A 517 -34.70 16.46 -4.76
CA THR A 517 -35.01 16.55 -3.31
C THR A 517 -34.78 15.25 -2.56
N ASP A 518 -34.86 14.09 -3.24
CA ASP A 518 -34.54 12.76 -2.70
C ASP A 518 -33.02 12.41 -2.83
N GLY A 519 -32.19 13.37 -3.23
CA GLY A 519 -30.73 13.22 -3.34
C GLY A 519 -30.24 12.43 -4.53
N ARG A 520 -31.04 12.30 -5.59
CA ARG A 520 -30.67 11.61 -6.85
C ARG A 520 -30.08 12.56 -7.88
N LEU A 521 -29.14 12.03 -8.65
CA LEU A 521 -28.71 12.64 -9.91
C LEU A 521 -29.43 11.92 -11.07
N ARG A 522 -30.07 12.68 -11.95
CA ARG A 522 -30.79 12.14 -13.12
C ARG A 522 -30.29 12.84 -14.39
N ASP A 523 -30.12 12.05 -15.44
CA ASP A 523 -29.92 12.48 -16.83
C ASP A 523 -28.87 13.59 -17.01
N TYR A 524 -27.78 13.53 -16.24
CA TYR A 524 -26.75 14.55 -16.25
C TYR A 524 -25.69 14.27 -17.32
N VAL A 525 -25.51 15.20 -18.25
CA VAL A 525 -24.45 15.17 -19.26
C VAL A 525 -23.39 16.20 -18.88
N PRO A 526 -22.22 15.78 -18.33
CA PRO A 526 -21.21 16.72 -17.85
C PRO A 526 -20.52 17.50 -18.98
N LEU A 527 -20.22 16.82 -20.07
CA LEU A 527 -19.53 17.34 -21.26
C LEU A 527 -20.15 16.72 -22.50
N PRO A 528 -20.19 17.44 -23.64
CA PRO A 528 -20.69 16.90 -24.92
C PRO A 528 -19.88 15.65 -25.34
N THR A 529 -18.56 15.67 -25.16
CA THR A 529 -17.66 14.60 -25.57
C THR A 529 -16.60 14.38 -24.47
N LEU A 530 -16.35 13.11 -24.14
CA LEU A 530 -15.23 12.68 -23.30
C LEU A 530 -14.14 12.12 -24.21
N ALA A 531 -12.98 12.76 -24.23
CA ALA A 531 -11.85 12.37 -25.06
C ALA A 531 -11.33 10.95 -24.71
N PRO A 532 -10.69 10.25 -25.67
CA PRO A 532 -10.13 8.92 -25.45
C PRO A 532 -9.06 8.89 -24.35
N LEU A 533 -9.10 7.90 -23.47
CA LEU A 533 -8.09 7.67 -22.41
C LEU A 533 -7.84 8.90 -21.52
N VAL A 534 -8.87 9.70 -21.25
CA VAL A 534 -8.79 10.94 -20.45
C VAL A 534 -9.64 10.83 -19.19
N GLY A 535 -9.04 11.28 -18.08
CA GLY A 535 -9.70 11.50 -16.80
C GLY A 535 -10.06 12.97 -16.59
N TYR A 536 -11.26 13.23 -16.08
CA TYR A 536 -11.80 14.54 -15.75
C TYR A 536 -12.08 14.64 -14.26
N LEU A 537 -11.72 15.77 -13.66
CA LEU A 537 -11.83 16.01 -12.24
C LEU A 537 -12.46 17.38 -11.99
N PHE A 538 -13.66 17.39 -11.39
CA PHE A 538 -14.41 18.61 -11.14
C PHE A 538 -14.72 18.77 -9.65
N GLU A 539 -14.32 19.91 -9.09
CA GLU A 539 -14.76 20.32 -7.76
C GLU A 539 -16.20 20.83 -7.81
N LEU A 540 -17.02 20.32 -6.92
CA LEU A 540 -18.42 20.71 -6.80
C LEU A 540 -18.60 21.76 -5.71
N SER A 541 -19.31 22.83 -6.06
CA SER A 541 -19.71 23.89 -5.12
C SER A 541 -21.22 24.09 -5.21
N ALA A 542 -21.91 24.09 -4.07
CA ALA A 542 -23.35 24.40 -4.06
C ALA A 542 -23.57 25.80 -4.63
N ALA A 543 -24.50 25.92 -5.57
CA ALA A 543 -24.86 27.21 -6.14
C ALA A 543 -25.42 28.12 -5.04
N ARG A 544 -24.92 29.34 -4.94
CA ARG A 544 -25.44 30.32 -3.99
C ARG A 544 -26.89 30.65 -4.35
N ARG A 545 -27.86 30.39 -3.47
CA ARG A 545 -29.21 30.92 -3.63
C ARG A 545 -29.08 32.44 -3.72
N PRO A 546 -29.71 33.11 -4.74
CA PRO A 546 -29.76 34.57 -4.75
C PRO A 546 -30.40 34.99 -3.40
N ARG A 547 -29.72 35.89 -2.70
CA ARG A 547 -30.35 36.56 -1.53
C ARG A 547 -31.56 37.33 -2.04
N THR A 548 -32.74 36.82 -1.79
CA THR A 548 -33.96 37.59 -2.00
C THR A 548 -33.83 38.84 -1.14
N ARG A 549 -33.56 39.99 -1.74
CA ARG A 549 -33.70 41.28 -1.02
C ARG A 549 -35.19 41.37 -0.65
N MET A 550 -35.48 41.18 0.63
CA MET A 550 -36.78 41.63 1.14
C MET A 550 -36.84 43.14 0.87
N ARG A 551 -37.78 43.53 0.04
CA ARG A 551 -38.19 44.92 -0.11
C ARG A 551 -39.06 45.33 1.07
#